data_3041b4da37be3ae648c65a7998c980f5
#
_entry.id   3041b4da37be3ae648c65a7998c980f5
#
_cell.length_a   1.000
_cell.length_b   1.000
_cell.length_c   1.000
_cell.angle_alpha   90.00
_cell.angle_beta   90.00
_cell.angle_gamma   90.00
#
_symmetry.space_group_name_H-M   'P 1'
#
loop_
_entity.id
_entity.type
_entity.pdbx_description
1 polymer ?
#
loop_
_entity_poly.entity_id
_entity_poly.type
_entity_poly.pdbx_seq_one_letter_code
_entity_poly.pdbx_strand_id
1 'polypeptide(L)'
;MLYEIFEGNMPRLQKKLTTIKNKCNLYGCEFSYQEVGETFKQVKDEETGLVHTTKFITVDVSGTAKVSDWEFVATIEHSNPYNIIRSFRPEIQVPDRFYTAENRCEHCNKKRNRKDTYLIHNTITDEFKQVGKSCLKDFTKGLSSEAVTAYISWFDELIKGEHPTPGFTPYYPTDRVLQYAVETVSLYGYSKVYVGSIGTQGIVREQMFERGDWKDRLEDGFDVDREGNAERVQEILNWVRSLPTVFGYLSSMRAACLKEYCESRDFGLVCSAVVAYNREMERKAHQKAVQKANETSNWVGSEGDRIELHDLSVKVLTSWGTQFGDTRLYKLTDSFGNIFIWKTGTWISDDKVSLRGTIKGHKEYNGIRQTELTRCRIV
;
A
#
# COMPACT_ATOMS: atom_id res chain seq x y z
N MET A 1 10.81 -22.47 14.29
CA MET A 1 9.90 -23.08 13.29
C MET A 1 9.03 -22.00 12.71
N LEU A 2 8.88 -21.96 11.37
CA LEU A 2 8.11 -20.93 10.68
C LEU A 2 6.70 -21.45 10.38
N TYR A 3 5.70 -20.62 10.73
CA TYR A 3 4.29 -20.83 10.43
C TYR A 3 3.74 -19.61 9.69
N GLU A 4 2.98 -19.84 8.64
CA GLU A 4 2.32 -18.76 7.88
C GLU A 4 0.88 -18.64 8.34
N ILE A 5 0.63 -17.72 9.25
CA ILE A 5 -0.66 -17.50 9.88
C ILE A 5 -1.49 -16.53 9.06
N PHE A 6 -2.71 -16.88 8.73
CA PHE A 6 -3.66 -15.97 8.12
C PHE A 6 -3.84 -14.73 9.00
N GLU A 7 -3.69 -13.53 8.43
CA GLU A 7 -3.69 -12.26 9.19
C GLU A 7 -4.92 -12.10 10.10
N GLY A 8 -6.10 -12.49 9.62
CA GLY A 8 -7.35 -12.42 10.40
C GLY A 8 -7.34 -13.26 11.68
N ASN A 9 -6.47 -14.28 11.76
CA ASN A 9 -6.31 -15.13 12.93
C ASN A 9 -5.30 -14.59 13.95
N MET A 10 -4.44 -13.64 13.56
CA MET A 10 -3.35 -13.14 14.42
C MET A 10 -3.82 -12.59 15.77
N PRO A 11 -4.89 -11.77 15.89
CA PRO A 11 -5.31 -11.22 17.18
C PRO A 11 -5.73 -12.33 18.18
N ARG A 12 -6.39 -13.39 17.69
CA ARG A 12 -6.79 -14.54 18.50
C ARG A 12 -5.58 -15.37 18.90
N LEU A 13 -4.68 -15.60 17.96
CA LEU A 13 -3.46 -16.37 18.16
C LEU A 13 -2.53 -15.70 19.17
N GLN A 14 -2.24 -14.41 19.01
CA GLN A 14 -1.39 -13.64 19.92
C GLN A 14 -1.89 -13.70 21.37
N LYS A 15 -3.21 -13.55 21.57
CA LYS A 15 -3.80 -13.66 22.89
C LYS A 15 -3.57 -15.05 23.52
N LYS A 16 -3.70 -16.11 22.73
CA LYS A 16 -3.47 -17.48 23.17
C LYS A 16 -1.98 -17.78 23.41
N LEU A 17 -1.11 -17.37 22.48
CA LEU A 17 0.34 -17.55 22.62
C LEU A 17 0.89 -16.81 23.84
N THR A 18 0.39 -15.61 24.13
CA THR A 18 0.74 -14.87 25.35
C THR A 18 0.33 -15.63 26.60
N THR A 19 -0.88 -16.21 26.62
CA THR A 19 -1.34 -17.02 27.74
C THR A 19 -0.47 -18.27 27.94
N ILE A 20 -0.10 -18.91 26.84
CA ILE A 20 0.76 -20.10 26.85
C ILE A 20 2.17 -19.73 27.31
N LYS A 21 2.75 -18.65 26.82
CA LYS A 21 4.06 -18.13 27.23
C LYS A 21 4.12 -17.91 28.74
N ASN A 22 3.08 -17.26 29.29
CA ASN A 22 3.01 -17.02 30.73
C ASN A 22 2.93 -18.32 31.52
N LYS A 23 2.19 -19.31 31.03
CA LYS A 23 2.15 -20.65 31.67
C LYS A 23 3.47 -21.38 31.55
N CYS A 24 4.12 -21.37 30.40
CA CYS A 24 5.42 -21.99 30.20
C CYS A 24 6.47 -21.38 31.14
N ASN A 25 6.49 -20.04 31.25
CA ASN A 25 7.40 -19.37 32.20
C ASN A 25 7.18 -19.78 33.67
N LEU A 26 5.91 -19.93 34.06
CA LEU A 26 5.59 -20.40 35.42
C LEU A 26 6.11 -21.82 35.72
N TYR A 27 6.26 -22.64 34.70
CA TYR A 27 6.62 -24.06 34.83
C TYR A 27 8.05 -24.36 34.35
N GLY A 28 8.86 -23.32 34.08
CA GLY A 28 10.26 -23.46 33.66
C GLY A 28 10.46 -24.00 32.24
N CYS A 29 9.45 -23.91 31.40
CA CYS A 29 9.58 -24.18 29.95
C CYS A 29 9.98 -22.92 29.21
N GLU A 30 10.86 -23.06 28.25
CA GLU A 30 11.18 -21.97 27.32
C GLU A 30 10.17 -21.97 26.19
N PHE A 31 9.55 -20.81 25.94
CA PHE A 31 8.68 -20.57 24.81
C PHE A 31 8.81 -19.13 24.33
N SER A 32 9.11 -18.96 23.07
CA SER A 32 9.12 -17.66 22.42
C SER A 32 8.50 -17.73 21.04
N TYR A 33 7.95 -16.62 20.60
CA TYR A 33 7.47 -16.42 19.24
C TYR A 33 7.73 -14.98 18.81
N GLN A 34 7.97 -14.80 17.53
CA GLN A 34 8.15 -13.49 16.92
C GLN A 34 7.58 -13.49 15.50
N GLU A 35 7.08 -12.34 15.07
CA GLU A 35 6.69 -12.11 13.69
C GLU A 35 7.95 -11.75 12.91
N VAL A 36 8.24 -12.52 11.85
CA VAL A 36 9.50 -12.38 11.08
C VAL A 36 9.29 -11.97 9.63
N GLY A 37 8.06 -11.97 9.16
CA GLY A 37 7.76 -11.56 7.80
C GLY A 37 6.28 -11.60 7.47
N GLU A 38 5.97 -11.25 6.23
CA GLU A 38 4.62 -11.33 5.67
C GLU A 38 4.69 -11.88 4.24
N THR A 39 3.63 -12.59 3.85
CA THR A 39 3.48 -13.19 2.51
C THR A 39 2.07 -12.93 2.02
N PHE A 40 1.90 -12.78 0.71
CA PHE A 40 0.60 -12.64 0.09
C PHE A 40 0.32 -13.87 -0.78
N LYS A 41 -0.84 -14.50 -0.57
CA LYS A 41 -1.25 -15.70 -1.29
C LYS A 41 -2.64 -15.51 -1.89
N GLN A 42 -2.84 -16.11 -3.07
CA GLN A 42 -4.17 -16.21 -3.64
C GLN A 42 -4.96 -17.34 -2.94
N VAL A 43 -6.11 -16.98 -2.41
CA VAL A 43 -7.03 -17.91 -1.74
C VAL A 43 -8.36 -17.85 -2.44
N LYS A 44 -8.88 -19.01 -2.81
CA LYS A 44 -10.22 -19.14 -3.38
C LYS A 44 -11.23 -19.20 -2.24
N ASP A 45 -12.21 -18.31 -2.29
CA ASP A 45 -13.36 -18.35 -1.40
C ASP A 45 -14.27 -19.52 -1.83
N GLU A 46 -14.54 -20.44 -0.92
CA GLU A 46 -15.33 -21.65 -1.21
C GLU A 46 -16.81 -21.35 -1.45
N GLU A 47 -17.35 -20.28 -0.86
CA GLU A 47 -18.76 -19.92 -0.99
C GLU A 47 -19.03 -19.14 -2.29
N THR A 48 -18.16 -18.20 -2.63
CA THR A 48 -18.34 -17.32 -3.78
C THR A 48 -17.57 -17.77 -5.02
N GLY A 49 -16.57 -18.66 -4.86
CA GLY A 49 -15.67 -19.09 -5.93
C GLY A 49 -14.65 -18.04 -6.37
N LEU A 50 -14.66 -16.86 -5.77
CA LEU A 50 -13.77 -15.76 -6.10
C LEU A 50 -12.37 -16.01 -5.55
N VAL A 51 -11.36 -15.62 -6.32
CA VAL A 51 -9.95 -15.68 -5.89
C VAL A 51 -9.56 -14.31 -5.36
N HIS A 52 -9.07 -14.29 -4.11
CA HIS A 52 -8.62 -13.08 -3.45
C HIS A 52 -7.16 -13.20 -3.04
N THR A 53 -6.41 -12.12 -3.15
CA THR A 53 -5.08 -12.03 -2.55
C THR A 53 -5.23 -11.75 -1.07
N THR A 54 -4.62 -12.59 -0.26
CA THR A 54 -4.76 -12.61 1.21
C THR A 54 -3.39 -12.57 1.86
N LYS A 55 -3.28 -11.85 2.97
CA LYS A 55 -2.04 -11.69 3.73
C LYS A 55 -1.89 -12.78 4.79
N PHE A 56 -0.69 -13.34 4.84
CA PHE A 56 -0.24 -14.25 5.89
C PHE A 56 0.95 -13.64 6.62
N ILE A 57 0.98 -13.79 7.93
CA ILE A 57 2.10 -13.36 8.78
C ILE A 57 2.97 -14.58 9.07
N THR A 58 4.24 -14.48 8.75
CA THR A 58 5.20 -15.52 9.10
C THR A 58 5.62 -15.35 10.54
N VAL A 59 5.33 -16.37 11.36
CA VAL A 59 5.65 -16.41 12.79
C VAL A 59 6.73 -17.44 13.01
N ASP A 60 7.89 -17.01 13.52
CA ASP A 60 8.91 -17.92 14.00
C ASP A 60 8.64 -18.27 15.46
N VAL A 61 8.56 -19.56 15.72
CA VAL A 61 8.25 -20.09 17.03
C VAL A 61 9.38 -21.01 17.49
N SER A 62 9.86 -20.75 18.70
CA SER A 62 10.87 -21.57 19.34
C SER A 62 10.46 -21.90 20.78
N GLY A 63 10.88 -23.06 21.23
CA GLY A 63 10.63 -23.47 22.61
C GLY A 63 11.16 -24.87 22.87
N THR A 64 11.50 -25.14 24.11
CA THR A 64 11.90 -26.46 24.56
C THR A 64 11.06 -26.87 25.78
N ALA A 65 10.47 -28.05 25.69
CA ALA A 65 9.86 -28.72 26.84
C ALA A 65 10.76 -29.88 27.23
N LYS A 66 11.91 -29.56 27.82
CA LYS A 66 12.83 -30.55 28.37
C LYS A 66 12.56 -30.75 29.86
N VAL A 67 12.39 -32.00 30.23
CA VAL A 67 12.19 -32.36 31.62
C VAL A 67 13.09 -33.52 31.96
N SER A 68 14.09 -33.27 32.82
CA SER A 68 15.14 -34.24 33.07
C SER A 68 15.82 -34.67 31.78
N ASP A 69 15.88 -35.95 31.51
CA ASP A 69 16.54 -36.54 30.33
C ASP A 69 15.59 -36.76 29.16
N TRP A 70 14.31 -36.50 29.35
CA TRP A 70 13.29 -36.68 28.32
C TRP A 70 12.81 -35.34 27.77
N GLU A 71 12.77 -35.23 26.44
CA GLU A 71 12.19 -34.10 25.72
C GLU A 71 11.01 -34.56 24.89
N PHE A 72 10.05 -33.64 24.71
CA PHE A 72 8.91 -33.84 23.87
C PHE A 72 9.29 -33.54 22.39
N VAL A 73 9.03 -34.51 21.49
CA VAL A 73 9.47 -34.43 20.09
C VAL A 73 8.34 -34.22 19.10
N ALA A 74 7.25 -34.97 19.24
CA ALA A 74 6.17 -34.92 18.25
C ALA A 74 4.83 -35.38 18.82
N THR A 75 3.75 -34.99 18.18
CA THR A 75 2.45 -35.64 18.29
C THR A 75 2.27 -36.63 17.16
N ILE A 76 1.75 -37.79 17.46
CA ILE A 76 1.40 -38.85 16.49
C ILE A 76 -0.13 -38.90 16.39
N GLU A 77 -0.69 -38.42 15.31
CA GLU A 77 -2.10 -38.60 14.98
C GLU A 77 -2.28 -39.94 14.25
N HIS A 78 -3.02 -40.86 14.91
CA HIS A 78 -3.22 -42.20 14.39
C HIS A 78 -4.20 -42.18 13.23
N SER A 79 -3.74 -42.59 12.04
CA SER A 79 -4.49 -42.63 10.80
C SER A 79 -4.14 -43.91 10.02
N ASN A 80 -4.93 -44.28 9.04
CA ASN A 80 -4.74 -45.44 8.18
C ASN A 80 -4.55 -44.94 6.73
N PRO A 81 -3.54 -45.41 5.97
CA PRO A 81 -2.57 -46.47 6.31
C PRO A 81 -1.37 -46.03 7.15
N TYR A 82 -1.09 -44.71 7.26
CA TYR A 82 0.07 -44.19 7.98
C TYR A 82 -0.33 -43.11 8.99
N ASN A 83 0.38 -43.08 10.12
CA ASN A 83 0.24 -42.03 11.11
C ASN A 83 0.76 -40.70 10.60
N ILE A 84 0.11 -39.61 11.02
CA ILE A 84 0.60 -38.25 10.77
C ILE A 84 1.44 -37.83 11.96
N ILE A 85 2.72 -37.57 11.75
CA ILE A 85 3.64 -37.15 12.80
C ILE A 85 3.86 -35.65 12.66
N ARG A 86 3.49 -34.90 13.70
CA ARG A 86 3.69 -33.47 13.80
C ARG A 86 4.86 -33.21 14.72
N SER A 87 6.06 -33.05 14.14
CA SER A 87 7.28 -32.82 14.88
C SER A 87 7.42 -31.38 15.36
N PHE A 88 7.85 -31.22 16.60
CA PHE A 88 8.20 -29.95 17.24
C PHE A 88 9.71 -29.67 17.22
N ARG A 89 10.47 -30.69 16.92
CA ARG A 89 11.92 -30.67 16.86
C ARG A 89 12.34 -31.21 15.49
N PRO A 90 12.28 -30.42 14.43
CA PRO A 90 12.57 -30.86 13.07
C PRO A 90 14.01 -31.36 12.91
N GLU A 91 14.90 -30.94 13.81
CA GLU A 91 16.29 -31.41 13.88
C GLU A 91 16.42 -32.84 14.44
N ILE A 92 15.38 -33.36 15.10
CA ILE A 92 15.36 -34.73 15.62
C ILE A 92 14.67 -35.64 14.60
N GLN A 93 15.42 -36.58 14.06
CA GLN A 93 14.85 -37.54 13.13
C GLN A 93 13.98 -38.56 13.89
N VAL A 94 12.68 -38.54 13.57
CA VAL A 94 11.73 -39.50 14.16
C VAL A 94 11.93 -40.87 13.53
N PRO A 95 12.11 -41.95 14.34
CA PRO A 95 12.27 -43.32 13.82
C PRO A 95 11.06 -43.78 12.99
N ASP A 96 11.31 -44.47 11.87
CA ASP A 96 10.29 -44.91 10.93
C ASP A 96 9.17 -45.75 11.54
N ARG A 97 9.47 -46.49 12.58
CA ARG A 97 8.49 -47.33 13.29
C ARG A 97 7.25 -46.58 13.77
N PHE A 98 7.34 -45.30 14.03
CA PHE A 98 6.22 -44.48 14.53
C PHE A 98 5.21 -44.08 13.45
N TYR A 99 5.59 -44.15 12.19
CA TYR A 99 4.66 -43.85 11.06
C TYR A 99 3.61 -44.96 10.88
N THR A 100 3.86 -46.15 11.43
CA THR A 100 2.93 -47.30 11.36
C THR A 100 2.56 -47.83 12.75
N ALA A 101 3.01 -47.18 13.82
CA ALA A 101 2.77 -47.60 15.16
C ALA A 101 1.28 -47.55 15.51
N GLU A 102 0.81 -48.58 16.23
CA GLU A 102 -0.54 -48.56 16.78
C GLU A 102 -0.67 -47.53 17.94
N ASN A 103 -1.90 -47.13 18.26
CA ASN A 103 -2.19 -46.19 19.35
C ASN A 103 -1.97 -46.75 20.78
N ARG A 104 -0.86 -47.47 20.97
CA ARG A 104 -0.43 -48.10 22.22
C ARG A 104 0.53 -47.21 22.98
N CYS A 105 0.33 -47.06 24.26
CA CYS A 105 1.27 -46.36 25.11
C CYS A 105 2.40 -47.28 25.55
N GLU A 106 3.65 -47.00 25.16
CA GLU A 106 4.83 -47.82 25.51
C GLU A 106 5.22 -47.75 27.01
N HIS A 107 4.68 -46.74 27.75
CA HIS A 107 4.89 -46.65 29.20
C HIS A 107 3.97 -47.61 29.98
N CYS A 108 2.66 -47.46 29.83
CA CYS A 108 1.70 -48.29 30.59
C CYS A 108 1.25 -49.54 29.83
N ASN A 109 1.75 -49.75 28.61
CA ASN A 109 1.47 -50.87 27.72
C ASN A 109 -0.01 -51.05 27.35
N LYS A 110 -0.84 -49.99 27.53
CA LYS A 110 -2.27 -50.04 27.24
C LYS A 110 -2.62 -49.47 25.87
N LYS A 111 -3.31 -50.29 25.07
CA LYS A 111 -3.99 -49.85 23.85
C LYS A 111 -5.34 -49.24 24.24
N ARG A 112 -5.62 -47.99 23.89
CA ARG A 112 -6.89 -47.32 24.12
C ARG A 112 -7.32 -46.68 22.83
N ASN A 113 -8.62 -46.51 22.66
CA ASN A 113 -9.13 -45.72 21.50
C ASN A 113 -8.83 -44.23 21.75
N ARG A 114 -7.72 -43.77 21.19
CA ARG A 114 -7.25 -42.38 21.28
C ARG A 114 -6.82 -41.94 19.87
N LYS A 115 -7.15 -40.73 19.53
CA LYS A 115 -6.77 -40.17 18.24
C LYS A 115 -5.27 -39.89 18.22
N ASP A 116 -4.72 -39.39 19.33
CA ASP A 116 -3.33 -38.91 19.41
C ASP A 116 -2.53 -39.60 20.46
N THR A 117 -1.24 -39.79 20.21
CA THR A 117 -0.19 -40.14 21.18
C THR A 117 0.97 -39.16 21.05
N TYR A 118 1.88 -39.22 22.00
CA TYR A 118 2.95 -38.23 22.13
C TYR A 118 4.30 -38.95 22.09
N LEU A 119 5.21 -38.43 21.24
CA LEU A 119 6.56 -38.96 21.13
C LEU A 119 7.50 -38.17 22.01
N ILE A 120 8.22 -38.88 22.87
CA ILE A 120 9.28 -38.35 23.71
C ILE A 120 10.61 -39.04 23.38
N HIS A 121 11.68 -38.29 23.55
CA HIS A 121 13.04 -38.69 23.26
C HIS A 121 13.90 -38.50 24.50
N ASN A 122 14.66 -39.52 24.88
CA ASN A 122 15.64 -39.42 25.93
C ASN A 122 16.97 -38.92 25.38
N THR A 123 17.39 -37.75 25.82
CA THR A 123 18.59 -37.06 25.30
C THR A 123 19.91 -37.70 25.72
N ILE A 124 19.88 -38.62 26.69
CA ILE A 124 21.08 -39.35 27.17
C ILE A 124 21.19 -40.73 26.50
N THR A 125 20.06 -41.46 26.43
CA THR A 125 20.07 -42.83 25.91
C THR A 125 19.66 -42.90 24.44
N ASP A 126 19.26 -41.82 23.84
CA ASP A 126 18.71 -41.74 22.47
C ASP A 126 17.46 -42.62 22.26
N GLU A 127 16.75 -42.93 23.32
CA GLU A 127 15.57 -43.77 23.29
C GLU A 127 14.33 -42.95 22.98
N PHE A 128 13.49 -43.43 22.05
CA PHE A 128 12.19 -42.83 21.74
C PHE A 128 11.06 -43.67 22.31
N LYS A 129 10.07 -43.02 22.94
CA LYS A 129 8.84 -43.64 23.42
C LYS A 129 7.58 -42.92 22.98
N GLN A 130 6.61 -43.71 22.52
CA GLN A 130 5.26 -43.29 22.28
C GLN A 130 4.41 -43.40 23.53
N VAL A 131 3.87 -42.30 24.07
CA VAL A 131 3.13 -42.32 25.32
C VAL A 131 1.75 -41.67 25.18
N GLY A 132 0.80 -42.10 25.97
CA GLY A 132 -0.51 -41.46 26.07
C GLY A 132 -0.45 -40.21 26.96
N LYS A 133 -1.38 -39.27 26.76
CA LYS A 133 -1.45 -37.98 27.45
C LYS A 133 -1.33 -38.10 28.98
N SER A 134 -1.97 -39.08 29.59
CA SER A 134 -1.89 -39.28 31.03
C SER A 134 -0.51 -39.80 31.49
N CYS A 135 0.16 -40.63 30.70
CA CYS A 135 1.47 -41.19 31.02
C CYS A 135 2.61 -40.21 30.70
N LEU A 136 2.37 -39.20 29.88
CA LEU A 136 3.34 -38.16 29.60
C LEU A 136 3.79 -37.45 30.90
N LYS A 137 2.91 -37.37 31.90
CA LYS A 137 3.20 -36.78 33.22
C LYS A 137 4.30 -37.54 33.99
N ASP A 138 4.39 -38.83 33.79
CA ASP A 138 5.37 -39.67 34.51
C ASP A 138 6.79 -39.44 34.01
N PHE A 139 6.94 -38.94 32.80
CA PHE A 139 8.23 -38.55 32.18
C PHE A 139 8.59 -37.09 32.44
N THR A 140 7.66 -36.33 32.99
CA THR A 140 7.79 -34.89 33.20
C THR A 140 7.93 -34.56 34.70
N LYS A 141 8.76 -35.32 35.44
CA LYS A 141 9.01 -35.09 36.87
C LYS A 141 9.40 -33.63 37.12
N GLY A 142 8.47 -32.84 37.69
CA GLY A 142 8.67 -31.42 38.00
C GLY A 142 7.90 -30.45 37.10
N LEU A 143 7.38 -30.85 35.94
CA LEU A 143 6.42 -30.04 35.17
C LEU A 143 5.00 -30.49 35.52
N SER A 144 4.12 -29.53 35.75
CA SER A 144 2.70 -29.85 35.92
C SER A 144 2.11 -30.37 34.61
N SER A 145 1.06 -31.20 34.73
CA SER A 145 0.30 -31.63 33.53
C SER A 145 -0.25 -30.48 32.69
N GLU A 146 -0.45 -29.33 33.33
CA GLU A 146 -0.92 -28.12 32.73
C GLU A 146 0.15 -27.48 31.84
N ALA A 147 1.44 -27.52 32.22
CA ALA A 147 2.54 -27.03 31.42
C ALA A 147 2.69 -27.83 30.12
N VAL A 148 2.69 -29.15 30.21
CA VAL A 148 2.78 -30.05 29.07
C VAL A 148 1.53 -29.89 28.16
N THR A 149 0.34 -29.76 28.75
CA THR A 149 -0.89 -29.52 28.02
C THR A 149 -0.88 -28.16 27.35
N ALA A 150 -0.36 -27.12 27.99
CA ALA A 150 -0.19 -25.81 27.39
C ALA A 150 0.76 -25.85 26.21
N TYR A 151 1.88 -26.54 26.34
CA TYR A 151 2.87 -26.71 25.28
C TYR A 151 2.30 -27.44 24.05
N ILE A 152 1.49 -28.47 24.25
CA ILE A 152 0.82 -29.18 23.16
C ILE A 152 -0.26 -28.30 22.51
N SER A 153 -1.00 -27.52 23.30
CA SER A 153 -2.11 -26.72 22.78
C SER A 153 -1.71 -25.56 21.89
N TRP A 154 -0.49 -25.03 22.02
CA TRP A 154 -0.04 -23.93 21.16
C TRP A 154 0.17 -24.37 19.70
N PHE A 155 0.62 -25.60 19.49
CA PHE A 155 0.74 -26.16 18.15
C PHE A 155 -0.58 -26.27 17.43
N ASP A 156 -1.60 -26.80 18.12
CA ASP A 156 -2.94 -26.87 17.55
C ASP A 156 -3.47 -25.51 17.17
N GLU A 157 -3.12 -24.47 17.94
CA GLU A 157 -3.52 -23.10 17.63
C GLU A 157 -2.74 -22.49 16.45
N LEU A 158 -1.45 -22.81 16.32
CA LEU A 158 -0.66 -22.39 15.16
C LEU A 158 -1.20 -23.01 13.86
N ILE A 159 -1.41 -24.33 13.87
CA ILE A 159 -1.95 -25.05 12.70
C ILE A 159 -3.34 -24.52 12.33
N LYS A 160 -4.22 -24.27 13.31
CA LYS A 160 -5.53 -23.64 13.04
C LYS A 160 -5.40 -22.21 12.49
N GLY A 161 -4.35 -21.50 12.87
CA GLY A 161 -4.07 -20.16 12.44
C GLY A 161 -3.67 -20.07 10.96
N GLU A 162 -3.14 -21.13 10.37
CA GLU A 162 -2.72 -21.18 8.98
C GLU A 162 -3.90 -21.18 7.98
N HIS A 163 -5.12 -21.52 8.45
CA HIS A 163 -6.29 -21.57 7.58
C HIS A 163 -7.06 -20.26 7.60
N PRO A 164 -7.41 -19.70 6.43
CA PRO A 164 -8.28 -18.54 6.34
C PRO A 164 -9.63 -18.77 7.02
N THR A 165 -10.13 -17.74 7.69
CA THR A 165 -11.47 -17.73 8.26
C THR A 165 -12.43 -16.97 7.35
N PRO A 166 -13.74 -17.29 7.31
CA PRO A 166 -14.72 -16.53 6.56
C PRO A 166 -14.68 -15.02 6.91
N GLY A 167 -14.91 -14.17 5.90
CA GLY A 167 -14.89 -12.71 6.07
C GLY A 167 -13.48 -12.08 6.11
N PHE A 168 -12.51 -12.68 5.43
CA PHE A 168 -11.16 -12.12 5.31
C PHE A 168 -11.13 -10.82 4.50
N THR A 169 -10.16 -9.95 4.80
CA THR A 169 -9.92 -8.71 4.06
C THR A 169 -9.09 -9.02 2.82
N PRO A 170 -9.58 -8.72 1.61
CA PRO A 170 -8.79 -8.91 0.40
C PRO A 170 -7.74 -7.81 0.24
N TYR A 171 -6.62 -8.19 -0.34
CA TYR A 171 -5.52 -7.31 -0.71
C TYR A 171 -5.39 -7.20 -2.22
N TYR A 172 -4.93 -6.05 -2.69
CA TYR A 172 -4.83 -5.72 -4.11
C TYR A 172 -3.44 -5.18 -4.43
N PRO A 173 -2.80 -5.61 -5.54
CA PRO A 173 -1.53 -5.02 -5.96
C PRO A 173 -1.67 -3.50 -6.11
N THR A 174 -0.85 -2.74 -5.39
CA THR A 174 -1.00 -1.28 -5.31
C THR A 174 -0.74 -0.60 -6.65
N ASP A 175 0.20 -1.12 -7.43
CA ASP A 175 0.49 -0.66 -8.78
C ASP A 175 -0.73 -0.85 -9.70
N ARG A 176 -1.43 -1.97 -9.58
CA ARG A 176 -2.65 -2.22 -10.37
C ARG A 176 -3.77 -1.26 -9.97
N VAL A 177 -4.00 -1.04 -8.67
CA VAL A 177 -4.97 -0.03 -8.20
C VAL A 177 -4.62 1.36 -8.74
N LEU A 178 -3.33 1.72 -8.74
CA LEU A 178 -2.86 2.99 -9.27
C LEU A 178 -3.06 3.09 -10.80
N GLN A 179 -2.89 2.00 -11.53
CA GLN A 179 -3.12 1.93 -12.98
C GLN A 179 -4.60 2.19 -13.33
N TYR A 180 -5.53 1.57 -12.59
CA TYR A 180 -6.96 1.89 -12.70
C TYR A 180 -7.25 3.36 -12.35
N ALA A 181 -6.56 3.91 -11.35
CA ALA A 181 -6.72 5.30 -10.98
C ALA A 181 -6.19 6.27 -12.05
N VAL A 182 -5.07 5.94 -12.72
CA VAL A 182 -4.54 6.73 -13.85
C VAL A 182 -5.56 6.80 -14.97
N GLU A 183 -6.10 5.66 -15.40
CA GLU A 183 -7.10 5.60 -16.45
C GLU A 183 -8.38 6.34 -16.06
N THR A 184 -8.88 6.11 -14.83
CA THR A 184 -10.08 6.80 -14.33
C THR A 184 -9.91 8.31 -14.31
N VAL A 185 -8.75 8.81 -13.84
CA VAL A 185 -8.48 10.26 -13.78
C VAL A 185 -8.29 10.86 -15.18
N SER A 186 -7.72 10.09 -16.10
CA SER A 186 -7.56 10.51 -17.50
C SER A 186 -8.90 10.74 -18.20
N LEU A 187 -9.85 9.84 -18.00
CA LEU A 187 -11.15 9.87 -18.68
C LEU A 187 -12.16 10.81 -18.00
N TYR A 188 -12.23 10.75 -16.66
CA TYR A 188 -13.32 11.39 -15.90
C TYR A 188 -12.84 12.52 -14.98
N GLY A 189 -11.53 12.76 -14.90
CA GLY A 189 -10.95 13.65 -13.91
C GLY A 189 -10.99 13.04 -12.51
N TYR A 190 -10.52 13.81 -11.54
CA TYR A 190 -10.52 13.39 -10.14
C TYR A 190 -11.71 13.95 -9.38
N SER A 191 -12.42 13.08 -8.70
CA SER A 191 -13.53 13.43 -7.82
C SER A 191 -13.37 12.78 -6.45
N LYS A 192 -13.65 13.54 -5.38
CA LYS A 192 -13.79 13.00 -4.03
C LYS A 192 -15.18 12.38 -3.85
N VAL A 193 -15.28 11.45 -2.91
CA VAL A 193 -16.58 10.92 -2.48
C VAL A 193 -17.38 12.04 -1.78
N TYR A 194 -18.63 12.23 -2.19
CA TYR A 194 -19.58 13.11 -1.52
C TYR A 194 -21.00 12.52 -1.68
N VAL A 195 -22.00 13.11 -1.02
CA VAL A 195 -23.37 12.62 -1.11
C VAL A 195 -23.84 12.58 -2.57
N GLY A 196 -24.23 11.40 -3.03
CA GLY A 196 -24.65 11.16 -4.42
C GLY A 196 -23.53 10.87 -5.43
N SER A 197 -22.28 10.77 -4.98
CA SER A 197 -21.13 10.41 -5.84
C SER A 197 -20.23 9.41 -5.16
N ILE A 198 -19.77 8.41 -5.93
CA ILE A 198 -18.81 7.40 -5.45
C ILE A 198 -17.35 7.89 -5.52
N GLY A 199 -17.10 8.98 -6.26
CA GLY A 199 -15.78 9.53 -6.50
C GLY A 199 -14.84 8.57 -7.27
N THR A 200 -13.63 9.04 -7.55
CA THR A 200 -12.62 8.26 -8.28
C THR A 200 -12.33 6.90 -7.64
N GLN A 201 -12.21 6.82 -6.31
CA GLN A 201 -11.97 5.55 -5.62
C GLN A 201 -13.09 4.53 -5.79
N GLY A 202 -14.33 5.00 -5.89
CA GLY A 202 -15.48 4.12 -6.13
C GLY A 202 -15.49 3.58 -7.55
N ILE A 203 -15.22 4.42 -8.55
CA ILE A 203 -15.08 4.00 -9.95
C ILE A 203 -13.98 2.95 -10.08
N VAL A 204 -12.80 3.21 -9.50
CA VAL A 204 -11.68 2.24 -9.50
C VAL A 204 -12.10 0.92 -8.90
N ARG A 205 -12.81 0.94 -7.77
CA ARG A 205 -13.31 -0.28 -7.12
C ARG A 205 -14.27 -1.05 -8.01
N GLU A 206 -15.27 -0.37 -8.60
CA GLU A 206 -16.26 -1.01 -9.47
C GLU A 206 -15.59 -1.62 -10.72
N GLN A 207 -14.63 -0.91 -11.32
CA GLN A 207 -13.87 -1.40 -12.46
C GLN A 207 -13.02 -2.63 -12.14
N MET A 208 -12.35 -2.63 -10.99
CA MET A 208 -11.51 -3.76 -10.57
C MET A 208 -12.33 -5.02 -10.27
N PHE A 209 -13.56 -4.87 -9.78
CA PHE A 209 -14.35 -6.01 -9.33
C PHE A 209 -15.45 -6.42 -10.31
N GLU A 210 -15.57 -5.74 -11.43
CA GLU A 210 -16.63 -5.97 -12.42
C GLU A 210 -18.02 -6.03 -11.79
N ARG A 211 -18.25 -5.31 -10.68
CA ARG A 211 -19.51 -5.31 -9.94
C ARG A 211 -20.35 -4.09 -10.27
N GLY A 212 -21.65 -4.32 -10.43
CA GLY A 212 -22.68 -3.30 -10.52
C GLY A 212 -22.99 -2.80 -11.93
N ASP A 213 -24.02 -1.97 -12.00
CA ASP A 213 -24.59 -1.38 -13.24
C ASP A 213 -23.68 -0.30 -13.87
N TRP A 214 -22.45 -0.15 -13.38
CA TRP A 214 -21.52 0.88 -13.81
C TRP A 214 -20.87 0.62 -15.16
N LYS A 215 -20.76 -0.66 -15.57
CA LYS A 215 -20.26 -1.00 -16.92
C LYS A 215 -21.09 -0.32 -18.01
N ASP A 216 -22.40 -0.20 -17.79
CA ASP A 216 -23.33 0.46 -18.72
C ASP A 216 -23.27 1.99 -18.65
N ARG A 217 -22.56 2.56 -17.67
CA ARG A 217 -22.45 4.02 -17.44
C ARG A 217 -21.08 4.59 -17.73
N LEU A 218 -20.08 3.74 -17.92
CA LEU A 218 -18.74 4.19 -18.28
C LEU A 218 -18.69 4.43 -19.79
N GLU A 219 -18.02 5.52 -20.17
CA GLU A 219 -17.82 5.82 -21.57
C GLU A 219 -17.10 4.67 -22.27
N ASP A 220 -17.47 4.40 -23.52
CA ASP A 220 -16.73 3.48 -24.37
C ASP A 220 -15.25 3.95 -24.43
N GLY A 221 -14.33 3.04 -24.09
CA GLY A 221 -12.91 3.33 -24.18
C GLY A 221 -12.12 3.27 -22.87
N PHE A 222 -12.71 2.81 -21.74
CA PHE A 222 -11.94 2.51 -20.54
C PHE A 222 -11.01 1.31 -20.80
N ASP A 223 -9.70 1.57 -20.75
CA ASP A 223 -8.67 0.56 -20.96
C ASP A 223 -7.55 0.77 -19.96
N VAL A 224 -7.55 -0.05 -18.90
CA VAL A 224 -6.55 0.00 -17.84
C VAL A 224 -5.14 -0.30 -18.35
N ASP A 225 -5.01 -1.12 -19.38
CA ASP A 225 -3.73 -1.51 -19.99
C ASP A 225 -3.37 -0.60 -21.20
N ARG A 226 -4.03 0.57 -21.33
CA ARG A 226 -3.71 1.58 -22.33
C ARG A 226 -2.22 1.88 -22.33
N GLU A 227 -1.65 2.01 -23.53
CA GLU A 227 -0.25 2.39 -23.73
C GLU A 227 0.09 3.67 -22.94
N GLY A 228 1.17 3.63 -22.16
CA GLY A 228 1.61 4.73 -21.31
C GLY A 228 1.08 4.70 -19.87
N ASN A 229 0.04 3.93 -19.56
CA ASN A 229 -0.48 3.85 -18.17
C ASN A 229 0.54 3.23 -17.22
N ALA A 230 1.23 2.18 -17.64
CA ALA A 230 2.23 1.51 -16.83
C ALA A 230 3.43 2.43 -16.54
N GLU A 231 3.93 3.15 -17.55
CA GLU A 231 4.99 4.14 -17.41
C GLU A 231 4.55 5.27 -16.46
N ARG A 232 3.32 5.74 -16.61
CA ARG A 232 2.76 6.78 -15.73
C ARG A 232 2.69 6.35 -14.28
N VAL A 233 2.32 5.10 -14.03
CA VAL A 233 2.35 4.50 -12.67
C VAL A 233 3.77 4.52 -12.10
N GLN A 234 4.78 4.13 -12.89
CA GLN A 234 6.17 4.16 -12.43
C GLN A 234 6.67 5.57 -12.14
N GLU A 235 6.31 6.56 -12.96
CA GLU A 235 6.62 7.98 -12.70
C GLU A 235 6.03 8.43 -11.37
N ILE A 236 4.75 8.12 -11.11
CA ILE A 236 4.06 8.47 -9.87
C ILE A 236 4.73 7.79 -8.67
N LEU A 237 5.02 6.49 -8.74
CA LEU A 237 5.68 5.76 -7.67
C LEU A 237 7.10 6.28 -7.39
N ASN A 238 7.85 6.64 -8.42
CA ASN A 238 9.18 7.25 -8.27
C ASN A 238 9.09 8.62 -7.60
N TRP A 239 8.11 9.44 -7.98
CA TRP A 239 7.86 10.70 -7.30
C TRP A 239 7.45 10.49 -5.85
N VAL A 240 6.55 9.56 -5.56
CA VAL A 240 6.12 9.21 -4.19
C VAL A 240 7.32 8.79 -3.33
N ARG A 241 8.26 8.00 -3.88
CA ARG A 241 9.51 7.61 -3.18
C ARG A 241 10.38 8.82 -2.87
N SER A 242 10.40 9.82 -3.75
CA SER A 242 11.19 11.04 -3.58
C SER A 242 10.61 12.05 -2.60
N LEU A 243 9.37 11.87 -2.16
CA LEU A 243 8.73 12.78 -1.21
C LEU A 243 9.47 12.75 0.14
N PRO A 244 9.72 13.91 0.75
CA PRO A 244 10.31 13.96 2.07
C PRO A 244 9.37 13.33 3.11
N THR A 245 9.95 12.81 4.19
CA THR A 245 9.17 12.32 5.34
C THR A 245 8.60 13.51 6.08
N VAL A 246 7.36 13.88 5.79
CA VAL A 246 6.64 14.98 6.43
C VAL A 246 5.34 14.44 7.02
N PHE A 247 4.84 15.13 8.05
CA PHE A 247 3.55 14.79 8.64
C PHE A 247 2.39 15.27 7.74
N GLY A 248 1.24 14.60 7.84
CA GLY A 248 0.01 14.98 7.16
C GLY A 248 -0.36 14.10 5.98
N TYR A 249 -1.21 14.63 5.11
CA TYR A 249 -1.82 13.89 4.00
C TYR A 249 -0.80 13.20 3.06
N LEU A 250 0.28 13.91 2.66
CA LEU A 250 1.30 13.35 1.77
C LEU A 250 2.04 12.16 2.39
N SER A 251 2.22 12.16 3.71
CA SER A 251 2.80 11.02 4.43
C SER A 251 1.91 9.79 4.38
N SER A 252 0.60 9.96 4.61
CA SER A 252 -0.37 8.87 4.55
C SER A 252 -0.50 8.32 3.13
N MET A 253 -0.56 9.19 2.13
CA MET A 253 -0.58 8.81 0.71
C MET A 253 0.69 8.03 0.33
N ARG A 254 1.87 8.54 0.74
CA ARG A 254 3.15 7.87 0.52
C ARG A 254 3.16 6.48 1.15
N ALA A 255 2.73 6.36 2.40
CA ALA A 255 2.68 5.08 3.10
C ALA A 255 1.75 4.07 2.39
N ALA A 256 0.59 4.52 1.89
CA ALA A 256 -0.33 3.67 1.14
C ALA A 256 0.25 3.23 -0.21
N CYS A 257 0.87 4.15 -0.97
CA CYS A 257 1.41 3.85 -2.30
C CYS A 257 2.68 3.01 -2.29
N LEU A 258 3.43 2.97 -1.18
CA LEU A 258 4.67 2.18 -1.07
C LEU A 258 4.44 0.75 -0.58
N LYS A 259 3.21 0.39 -0.19
CA LYS A 259 2.86 -1.01 0.06
C LYS A 259 2.86 -1.77 -1.27
N GLU A 260 3.36 -2.99 -1.27
CA GLU A 260 3.23 -3.89 -2.42
C GLU A 260 1.76 -4.23 -2.69
N TYR A 261 1.02 -4.47 -1.60
CA TYR A 261 -0.43 -4.71 -1.64
C TYR A 261 -1.15 -3.75 -0.69
N CYS A 262 -2.27 -3.20 -1.14
CA CYS A 262 -3.12 -2.31 -0.36
C CYS A 262 -4.50 -2.91 -0.12
N GLU A 263 -5.15 -2.45 0.94
CA GLU A 263 -6.55 -2.80 1.23
C GLU A 263 -7.50 -1.82 0.54
N SER A 264 -8.74 -2.24 0.40
CA SER A 264 -9.82 -1.41 -0.16
C SER A 264 -9.98 -0.03 0.53
N ARG A 265 -9.66 0.05 1.84
CA ARG A 265 -9.66 1.32 2.59
C ARG A 265 -8.55 2.30 2.15
N ASP A 266 -7.48 1.80 1.56
CA ASP A 266 -6.34 2.61 1.09
C ASP A 266 -6.59 3.23 -0.31
N PHE A 267 -7.60 2.77 -1.04
CA PHE A 267 -7.87 3.19 -2.43
C PHE A 267 -7.99 4.71 -2.59
N GLY A 268 -8.64 5.38 -1.64
CA GLY A 268 -8.73 6.84 -1.67
C GLY A 268 -7.39 7.55 -1.65
N LEU A 269 -6.44 7.05 -0.85
CA LEU A 269 -5.07 7.58 -0.78
C LEU A 269 -4.28 7.24 -2.05
N VAL A 270 -4.37 6.01 -2.54
CA VAL A 270 -3.69 5.56 -3.76
C VAL A 270 -4.18 6.36 -4.97
N CYS A 271 -5.50 6.47 -5.17
CA CYS A 271 -6.08 7.26 -6.27
C CYS A 271 -5.67 8.75 -6.22
N SER A 272 -5.55 9.30 -5.02
CA SER A 272 -5.17 10.70 -4.84
C SER A 272 -3.72 11.00 -5.24
N ALA A 273 -2.85 9.99 -5.30
CA ALA A 273 -1.47 10.15 -5.73
C ALA A 273 -1.37 10.62 -7.19
N VAL A 274 -2.29 10.19 -8.05
CA VAL A 274 -2.35 10.64 -9.46
C VAL A 274 -2.50 12.15 -9.54
N VAL A 275 -3.46 12.71 -8.81
CA VAL A 275 -3.73 14.14 -8.82
C VAL A 275 -2.64 14.94 -8.11
N ALA A 276 -2.12 14.43 -7.01
CA ALA A 276 -1.03 15.09 -6.31
C ALA A 276 0.22 15.20 -7.21
N TYR A 277 0.52 14.14 -7.95
CA TYR A 277 1.60 14.12 -8.94
C TYR A 277 1.34 15.11 -10.08
N ASN A 278 0.14 15.12 -10.68
CA ASN A 278 -0.21 16.03 -11.76
C ASN A 278 -0.03 17.49 -11.35
N ARG A 279 -0.55 17.86 -10.18
CA ARG A 279 -0.39 19.22 -9.62
C ARG A 279 1.07 19.59 -9.40
N GLU A 280 1.88 18.66 -8.94
CA GLU A 280 3.32 18.92 -8.75
C GLU A 280 4.04 19.11 -10.09
N MET A 281 3.68 18.34 -11.12
CA MET A 281 4.26 18.51 -12.46
C MET A 281 3.83 19.86 -13.08
N GLU A 282 2.56 20.24 -12.94
CA GLU A 282 2.08 21.56 -13.36
C GLU A 282 2.82 22.69 -12.64
N ARG A 283 3.00 22.57 -11.31
CA ARG A 283 3.74 23.54 -10.51
C ARG A 283 5.19 23.67 -10.98
N LYS A 284 5.88 22.53 -11.23
CA LYS A 284 7.25 22.52 -11.76
C LYS A 284 7.35 23.11 -13.15
N ALA A 285 6.40 22.80 -14.02
CA ALA A 285 6.33 23.36 -15.36
C ALA A 285 6.13 24.90 -15.32
N HIS A 286 5.22 25.36 -14.46
CA HIS A 286 5.01 26.78 -14.23
C HIS A 286 6.27 27.48 -13.70
N GLN A 287 6.95 26.89 -12.71
CA GLN A 287 8.21 27.44 -12.17
C GLN A 287 9.30 27.54 -13.24
N LYS A 288 9.46 26.48 -14.06
CA LYS A 288 10.41 26.50 -15.19
C LYS A 288 10.07 27.58 -16.20
N ALA A 289 8.78 27.77 -16.52
CA ALA A 289 8.33 28.81 -17.44
C ALA A 289 8.60 30.22 -16.89
N VAL A 290 8.38 30.42 -15.58
CA VAL A 290 8.70 31.69 -14.88
C VAL A 290 10.20 31.93 -14.89
N GLN A 291 11.01 30.93 -14.56
CA GLN A 291 12.46 31.04 -14.57
C GLN A 291 12.99 31.39 -15.96
N LYS A 292 12.50 30.69 -16.99
CA LYS A 292 12.87 31.00 -18.37
C LYS A 292 12.49 32.43 -18.78
N ALA A 293 11.30 32.88 -18.36
CA ALA A 293 10.86 34.25 -18.62
C ALA A 293 11.73 35.28 -17.88
N ASN A 294 12.19 34.96 -16.65
CA ASN A 294 13.09 35.82 -15.90
C ASN A 294 14.48 35.97 -16.58
N GLU A 295 14.95 34.88 -17.18
CA GLU A 295 16.25 34.87 -17.87
C GLU A 295 16.21 35.64 -19.21
N THR A 296 15.04 35.68 -19.85
CA THR A 296 14.89 36.27 -21.18
C THR A 296 14.31 37.68 -21.19
N SER A 297 13.43 38.03 -20.24
CA SER A 297 12.77 39.35 -20.23
C SER A 297 13.63 40.41 -19.58
N ASN A 298 13.86 41.51 -20.32
CA ASN A 298 14.52 42.71 -19.83
C ASN A 298 13.59 43.92 -19.92
N TRP A 299 13.94 44.95 -19.16
CA TRP A 299 13.30 46.26 -19.35
C TRP A 299 13.73 46.88 -20.68
N VAL A 300 12.77 47.41 -21.43
CA VAL A 300 12.98 47.98 -22.74
C VAL A 300 12.76 49.48 -22.66
N GLY A 301 13.74 50.29 -23.14
CA GLY A 301 13.68 51.73 -23.17
C GLY A 301 13.67 52.42 -21.80
N SER A 302 13.35 53.72 -21.78
CA SER A 302 13.25 54.49 -20.53
C SER A 302 11.83 55.01 -20.33
N GLU A 303 11.47 55.29 -19.07
CA GLU A 303 10.15 55.87 -18.74
C GLU A 303 9.92 57.17 -19.51
N GLY A 304 8.76 57.27 -20.16
CA GLY A 304 8.39 58.38 -21.01
C GLY A 304 8.73 58.19 -22.51
N ASP A 305 9.59 57.25 -22.84
CA ASP A 305 9.94 56.96 -24.23
C ASP A 305 8.70 56.48 -25.02
N ARG A 306 8.61 56.95 -26.26
CA ARG A 306 7.62 56.45 -27.20
C ARG A 306 8.24 55.46 -28.15
N ILE A 307 7.80 54.20 -28.04
CA ILE A 307 8.35 53.08 -28.79
C ILE A 307 7.33 52.49 -29.75
N GLU A 308 7.84 51.86 -30.80
CA GLU A 308 7.07 51.06 -31.73
C GLU A 308 7.51 49.61 -31.63
N LEU A 309 6.55 48.71 -31.44
CA LEU A 309 6.74 47.29 -31.21
C LEU A 309 5.95 46.50 -32.24
N HIS A 310 6.62 45.54 -32.88
CA HIS A 310 6.03 44.76 -33.95
C HIS A 310 5.89 43.28 -33.55
N ASP A 311 4.89 42.59 -34.09
CA ASP A 311 4.67 41.16 -33.99
C ASP A 311 4.64 40.63 -32.54
N LEU A 312 4.11 41.42 -31.61
CA LEU A 312 3.97 41.03 -30.21
C LEU A 312 2.95 39.92 -30.06
N SER A 313 3.31 38.80 -29.43
CA SER A 313 2.36 37.77 -29.03
C SER A 313 1.44 38.30 -27.92
N VAL A 314 0.14 38.09 -28.06
CA VAL A 314 -0.92 38.64 -27.20
C VAL A 314 -1.45 37.57 -26.23
N LYS A 315 -1.51 37.88 -24.94
CA LYS A 315 -2.21 37.07 -23.95
C LYS A 315 -3.01 37.96 -23.01
N VAL A 316 -4.31 37.70 -22.88
CA VAL A 316 -5.15 38.34 -21.85
C VAL A 316 -4.83 37.69 -20.49
N LEU A 317 -4.42 38.49 -19.50
CA LEU A 317 -4.19 38.03 -18.13
C LEU A 317 -5.47 38.05 -17.31
N THR A 318 -6.24 39.13 -17.42
CA THR A 318 -7.51 39.31 -16.72
C THR A 318 -8.35 40.39 -17.39
N SER A 319 -9.64 40.38 -17.13
CA SER A 319 -10.58 41.44 -17.55
C SER A 319 -11.57 41.73 -16.41
N TRP A 320 -12.02 42.97 -16.35
CA TRP A 320 -13.04 43.40 -15.38
C TRP A 320 -13.86 44.56 -15.92
N GLY A 321 -15.12 44.64 -15.52
CA GLY A 321 -16.00 45.74 -15.84
C GLY A 321 -15.67 47.00 -15.04
N THR A 322 -15.74 48.16 -15.69
CA THR A 322 -15.68 49.46 -15.03
C THR A 322 -16.90 50.31 -15.44
N GLN A 323 -17.14 51.42 -14.79
CA GLN A 323 -18.20 52.38 -15.20
C GLN A 323 -17.98 52.97 -16.62
N PHE A 324 -16.80 52.80 -17.19
CA PHE A 324 -16.43 53.23 -18.54
C PHE A 324 -16.32 52.07 -19.55
N GLY A 325 -16.82 50.90 -19.23
CA GLY A 325 -16.75 49.71 -20.04
C GLY A 325 -15.71 48.69 -19.52
N ASP A 326 -15.52 47.62 -20.29
CA ASP A 326 -14.58 46.55 -19.95
C ASP A 326 -13.14 47.01 -20.06
N THR A 327 -12.35 46.69 -19.06
CA THR A 327 -10.90 46.92 -19.09
C THR A 327 -10.20 45.53 -19.06
N ARG A 328 -9.14 45.42 -19.86
CA ARG A 328 -8.33 44.22 -19.98
C ARG A 328 -6.87 44.50 -19.66
N LEU A 329 -6.22 43.52 -19.05
CA LEU A 329 -4.79 43.50 -18.82
C LEU A 329 -4.14 42.50 -19.78
N TYR A 330 -3.40 43.03 -20.74
CA TYR A 330 -2.68 42.26 -21.74
C TYR A 330 -1.23 42.08 -21.31
N LYS A 331 -0.74 40.83 -21.46
CA LYS A 331 0.68 40.50 -21.54
C LYS A 331 1.04 40.40 -23.02
N LEU A 332 1.97 41.22 -23.44
CA LEU A 332 2.51 41.24 -24.80
C LEU A 332 3.96 40.79 -24.71
N THR A 333 4.41 39.96 -25.66
CA THR A 333 5.78 39.43 -25.66
C THR A 333 6.39 39.63 -27.06
N ASP A 334 7.58 40.24 -27.10
CA ASP A 334 8.32 40.40 -28.33
C ASP A 334 9.12 39.14 -28.73
N SER A 335 9.76 39.19 -29.90
CA SER A 335 10.60 38.09 -30.40
C SER A 335 11.87 37.83 -29.56
N PHE A 336 12.26 38.75 -28.72
CA PHE A 336 13.40 38.60 -27.78
C PHE A 336 12.97 38.05 -26.43
N GLY A 337 11.67 37.88 -26.20
CA GLY A 337 11.11 37.39 -24.93
C GLY A 337 10.85 38.48 -23.88
N ASN A 338 11.02 39.75 -24.23
CA ASN A 338 10.68 40.85 -23.33
C ASN A 338 9.18 40.97 -23.15
N ILE A 339 8.76 41.26 -21.92
CA ILE A 339 7.36 41.31 -21.54
C ILE A 339 6.90 42.77 -21.37
N PHE A 340 5.83 43.10 -22.04
CA PHE A 340 5.14 44.37 -21.91
C PHE A 340 3.74 44.16 -21.33
N ILE A 341 3.35 45.03 -20.42
CA ILE A 341 2.04 45.01 -19.79
C ILE A 341 1.26 46.22 -20.22
N TRP A 342 0.10 45.99 -20.83
CA TRP A 342 -0.81 47.04 -21.25
C TRP A 342 -2.21 46.87 -20.67
N LYS A 343 -2.64 47.89 -19.93
CA LYS A 343 -3.99 47.97 -19.38
C LYS A 343 -4.83 48.89 -20.27
N THR A 344 -5.90 48.37 -20.88
CA THR A 344 -6.72 49.07 -21.85
C THR A 344 -8.15 48.57 -21.95
N GLY A 345 -9.08 49.42 -22.40
CA GLY A 345 -10.41 49.00 -22.86
C GLY A 345 -10.44 48.49 -24.29
N THR A 346 -9.36 48.63 -25.04
CA THR A 346 -9.27 48.19 -26.44
C THR A 346 -9.31 46.67 -26.52
N TRP A 347 -10.10 46.12 -27.42
CA TRP A 347 -10.14 44.70 -27.74
C TRP A 347 -9.10 44.34 -28.78
N ILE A 348 -8.31 43.32 -28.51
CA ILE A 348 -7.38 42.72 -29.48
C ILE A 348 -7.93 41.35 -29.78
N SER A 349 -8.28 41.08 -31.05
CA SER A 349 -8.82 39.81 -31.52
C SER A 349 -7.74 38.82 -31.96
N ASP A 350 -6.59 39.33 -32.33
CA ASP A 350 -5.52 38.55 -32.97
C ASP A 350 -4.50 38.08 -31.94
N ASP A 351 -3.86 36.93 -32.21
CA ASP A 351 -2.82 36.39 -31.37
C ASP A 351 -1.50 37.17 -31.42
N LYS A 352 -1.39 38.07 -32.39
CA LYS A 352 -0.27 38.98 -32.57
C LYS A 352 -0.74 40.40 -32.84
N VAL A 353 0.01 41.38 -32.36
CA VAL A 353 -0.28 42.77 -32.54
C VAL A 353 1.01 43.58 -32.72
N SER A 354 0.96 44.60 -33.61
CA SER A 354 1.96 45.66 -33.65
C SER A 354 1.35 46.91 -33.04
N LEU A 355 2.09 47.64 -32.23
CA LEU A 355 1.60 48.83 -31.53
C LEU A 355 2.70 49.87 -31.32
N ARG A 356 2.27 51.12 -31.25
CA ARG A 356 3.09 52.25 -30.82
C ARG A 356 2.54 52.77 -29.51
N GLY A 357 3.38 52.78 -28.46
CA GLY A 357 3.01 53.15 -27.10
C GLY A 357 4.06 53.97 -26.37
N THR A 358 3.69 54.48 -25.22
CA THR A 358 4.61 55.18 -24.29
C THR A 358 4.92 54.29 -23.13
N ILE A 359 6.20 54.19 -22.75
CA ILE A 359 6.63 53.46 -21.56
C ILE A 359 6.16 54.24 -20.34
N LYS A 360 5.32 53.59 -19.53
CA LYS A 360 4.80 54.16 -18.30
C LYS A 360 5.75 53.96 -17.12
N GLY A 361 6.52 52.88 -17.15
CA GLY A 361 7.49 52.53 -16.14
C GLY A 361 7.93 51.09 -16.26
N HIS A 362 8.82 50.70 -15.39
CA HIS A 362 9.37 49.36 -15.26
C HIS A 362 8.94 48.72 -13.97
N LYS A 363 8.52 47.49 -14.04
CA LYS A 363 8.13 46.70 -12.86
C LYS A 363 8.75 45.31 -12.88
N GLU A 364 8.86 44.73 -11.73
CA GLU A 364 9.16 43.32 -11.56
C GLU A 364 7.96 42.66 -10.91
N TYR A 365 7.46 41.59 -11.53
CA TYR A 365 6.35 40.81 -11.01
C TYR A 365 6.72 39.33 -10.98
N ASN A 366 6.75 38.72 -9.81
CA ASN A 366 7.22 37.34 -9.59
C ASN A 366 8.62 37.07 -10.16
N GLY A 367 9.54 38.05 -10.00
CA GLY A 367 10.90 37.97 -10.50
C GLY A 367 11.04 38.28 -12.02
N ILE A 368 9.95 38.54 -12.75
CA ILE A 368 9.98 38.83 -14.18
C ILE A 368 9.99 40.33 -14.41
N ARG A 369 11.00 40.81 -15.13
CA ARG A 369 11.08 42.20 -15.56
C ARG A 369 10.01 42.48 -16.62
N GLN A 370 9.23 43.55 -16.43
CA GLN A 370 8.12 43.92 -17.28
C GLN A 370 8.14 45.44 -17.57
N THR A 371 7.90 45.80 -18.79
CA THR A 371 7.76 47.22 -19.18
C THR A 371 6.27 47.57 -19.31
N GLU A 372 5.78 48.46 -18.46
CA GLU A 372 4.38 48.91 -18.51
C GLU A 372 4.22 49.92 -19.67
N LEU A 373 3.19 49.71 -20.50
CA LEU A 373 2.83 50.58 -21.59
C LEU A 373 1.55 51.37 -21.32
N THR A 374 1.50 52.57 -21.86
CA THR A 374 0.33 53.43 -21.84
C THR A 374 0.18 54.17 -23.18
N ARG A 375 -1.00 54.72 -23.41
CA ARG A 375 -1.31 55.49 -24.65
C ARG A 375 -0.94 54.73 -25.94
N CYS A 376 -1.17 53.42 -25.95
CA CYS A 376 -0.86 52.59 -27.09
C CYS A 376 -1.93 52.76 -28.18
N ARG A 377 -1.45 52.70 -29.44
CA ARG A 377 -2.27 52.56 -30.65
C ARG A 377 -1.79 51.34 -31.40
N ILE A 378 -2.73 50.52 -31.88
CA ILE A 378 -2.43 49.43 -32.83
C ILE A 378 -2.05 50.04 -34.17
N VAL A 379 -0.99 49.50 -34.79
CA VAL A 379 -0.42 50.01 -36.06
C VAL A 379 -0.61 48.95 -37.14
#